data_db42f14faa8f61831b1cc7d3e12f02fe
#
_entry.id   db42f14faa8f61831b1cc7d3e12f02fe
#
_cell.length_a   1.000
_cell.length_b   1.000
_cell.length_c   1.000
_cell.angle_alpha   90.00
_cell.angle_beta   90.00
_cell.angle_gamma   90.00
#
_symmetry.space_group_name_H-M   'P 1'
#
loop_
_entity.id
_entity.type
_entity.pdbx_description
1 polymer ?
#
loop_
_entity_poly.entity_id
_entity_poly.type
_entity_poly.pdbx_seq_one_letter_code
_entity_poly.pdbx_strand_id
1 'polypeptide(L)'
;EGHRLTMVNIWATFCNPCLSEMPELGELAAEYAKEEGGAQIIGICTDITDLSGNTTQEAVDGAKQIVEMTGAAYPHLIPNDEFMAFLMQEVPGVPTTFFVDENGEVIGDEVVGAKSKDAWQQEIESRLAMLES
;
A
#
# COMPACT_ATOMS: atom_id res chain seq x y z
N GLU A 1 -10.98 8.93 -0.22
CA GLU A 1 -11.88 9.92 -0.79
C GLU A 1 -11.29 11.32 -0.72
N GLY A 2 -11.55 12.11 -1.74
CA GLY A 2 -11.01 13.45 -1.82
C GLY A 2 -9.57 13.51 -2.26
N HIS A 3 -8.99 12.39 -2.61
CA HIS A 3 -7.61 12.30 -3.11
C HIS A 3 -7.63 11.92 -4.57
N ARG A 4 -6.78 12.60 -5.35
CA ARG A 4 -6.68 12.34 -6.79
C ARG A 4 -5.95 11.04 -7.09
N LEU A 5 -5.06 10.64 -6.21
CA LEU A 5 -4.21 9.47 -6.39
C LEU A 5 -4.14 8.66 -5.11
N THR A 6 -4.23 7.34 -5.24
CA THR A 6 -4.02 6.44 -4.11
C THR A 6 -2.89 5.48 -4.44
N MET A 7 -1.88 5.46 -3.58
CA MET A 7 -0.78 4.50 -3.67
C MET A 7 -1.18 3.28 -2.85
N VAL A 8 -1.29 2.14 -3.52
CA VAL A 8 -1.68 0.89 -2.87
C VAL A 8 -0.44 0.02 -2.71
N ASN A 9 0.00 -0.16 -1.47
CA ASN A 9 1.19 -0.95 -1.16
C ASN A 9 0.78 -2.31 -0.59
N ILE A 10 1.14 -3.36 -1.31
CA ILE A 10 0.80 -4.73 -0.94
C ILE A 10 1.99 -5.33 -0.19
N TRP A 11 1.78 -5.75 1.05
CA TRP A 11 2.84 -6.21 1.93
C TRP A 11 2.43 -7.46 2.71
N ALA A 12 3.38 -8.04 3.43
CA ALA A 12 3.13 -9.20 4.28
C ALA A 12 3.97 -9.07 5.55
N THR A 13 3.53 -9.69 6.63
CA THR A 13 4.22 -9.58 7.92
C THR A 13 5.61 -10.21 7.91
N PHE A 14 5.84 -11.18 7.01
CA PHE A 14 7.15 -11.85 6.89
C PHE A 14 8.08 -11.16 5.90
N CYS A 15 7.63 -10.11 5.26
CA CYS A 15 8.37 -9.46 4.16
C CYS A 15 9.31 -8.37 4.70
N ASN A 16 10.58 -8.68 4.86
CA ASN A 16 11.56 -7.72 5.38
C ASN A 16 11.69 -6.46 4.52
N PRO A 17 11.77 -6.55 3.19
CA PRO A 17 11.80 -5.32 2.38
C PRO A 17 10.54 -4.46 2.56
N CYS A 18 9.38 -5.09 2.73
CA CYS A 18 8.14 -4.35 3.00
C CYS A 18 8.26 -3.57 4.29
N LEU A 19 8.72 -4.22 5.35
CA LEU A 19 8.83 -3.61 6.67
C LEU A 19 9.86 -2.49 6.69
N SER A 20 10.94 -2.64 5.92
CA SER A 20 11.99 -1.64 5.91
C SER A 20 11.58 -0.33 5.22
N GLU A 21 10.63 -0.37 4.30
CA GLU A 21 10.15 0.87 3.65
C GLU A 21 8.96 1.50 4.38
N MET A 22 8.29 0.76 5.28
CA MET A 22 7.08 1.25 5.94
C MET A 22 7.26 2.54 6.75
N PRO A 23 8.36 2.73 7.50
CA PRO A 23 8.54 4.00 8.21
C PRO A 23 8.55 5.21 7.26
N GLU A 24 9.21 5.08 6.12
CA GLU A 24 9.28 6.15 5.14
C GLU A 24 7.94 6.38 4.45
N LEU A 25 7.19 5.31 4.21
CA LEU A 25 5.84 5.42 3.65
C LEU A 25 4.92 6.13 4.65
N GLY A 26 5.09 5.87 5.94
CA GLY A 26 4.34 6.58 6.97
C GLY A 26 4.62 8.07 6.95
N GLU A 27 5.88 8.45 6.77
CA GLU A 27 6.26 9.86 6.65
C GLU A 27 5.63 10.52 5.42
N LEU A 28 5.68 9.83 4.28
CA LEU A 28 5.07 10.33 3.05
C LEU A 28 3.56 10.48 3.20
N ALA A 29 2.92 9.51 3.83
CA ALA A 29 1.48 9.57 4.04
C ALA A 29 1.10 10.80 4.87
N ALA A 30 1.88 11.12 5.90
CA ALA A 30 1.65 12.29 6.72
C ALA A 30 1.86 13.58 5.93
N GLU A 31 2.88 13.62 5.08
CA GLU A 31 3.16 14.79 4.26
C GLU A 31 2.05 15.06 3.25
N TYR A 32 1.61 14.01 2.55
CA TYR A 32 0.56 14.17 1.55
C TYR A 32 -0.83 14.38 2.15
N ALA A 33 -1.04 13.94 3.39
CA ALA A 33 -2.31 14.16 4.07
C ALA A 33 -2.59 15.64 4.29
N LYS A 34 -1.55 16.47 4.28
CA LYS A 34 -1.67 17.91 4.45
C LYS A 34 -2.01 18.64 3.16
N GLU A 35 -1.89 17.95 2.01
CA GLU A 35 -2.14 18.52 0.71
C GLU A 35 -3.55 18.21 0.22
N GLU A 36 -4.31 19.22 -0.08
CA GLU A 36 -5.67 19.09 -0.59
C GLU A 36 -5.65 18.57 -2.02
N GLY A 37 -6.42 17.50 -2.29
CA GLY A 37 -6.49 16.94 -3.63
C GLY A 37 -5.24 16.21 -4.08
N GLY A 38 -4.34 15.89 -3.16
CA GLY A 38 -3.09 15.22 -3.47
C GLY A 38 -3.23 13.70 -3.43
N ALA A 39 -2.24 13.04 -2.84
CA ALA A 39 -2.16 11.58 -2.79
C ALA A 39 -2.44 11.05 -1.39
N GLN A 40 -2.87 9.81 -1.33
CA GLN A 40 -2.95 9.07 -0.07
C GLN A 40 -2.28 7.72 -0.26
N ILE A 41 -1.91 7.09 0.85
CA ILE A 41 -1.29 5.77 0.83
C ILE A 41 -2.17 4.82 1.62
N ILE A 42 -2.42 3.64 1.07
CA ILE A 42 -3.08 2.57 1.81
C ILE A 42 -2.22 1.31 1.68
N GLY A 43 -2.30 0.45 2.69
CA GLY A 43 -1.60 -0.82 2.69
C GLY A 43 -2.59 -1.98 2.62
N ILE A 44 -2.17 -3.07 2.00
CA ILE A 44 -2.94 -4.30 1.98
C ILE A 44 -2.02 -5.41 2.47
N CYS A 45 -2.36 -6.01 3.62
CA CYS A 45 -1.57 -7.08 4.20
C CYS A 45 -2.11 -8.43 3.72
N THR A 46 -1.28 -9.20 3.04
CA THR A 46 -1.71 -10.42 2.35
C THR A 46 -1.74 -11.66 3.22
N ASP A 47 -1.01 -11.68 4.34
CA ASP A 47 -0.88 -12.90 5.15
C ASP A 47 -1.70 -12.90 6.44
N ILE A 48 -2.67 -12.00 6.55
CA ILE A 48 -3.64 -12.03 7.65
C ILE A 48 -4.76 -12.99 7.34
N THR A 49 -5.12 -13.08 6.06
CA THR A 49 -6.19 -13.95 5.58
C THR A 49 -5.58 -15.18 4.92
N ASP A 50 -6.01 -16.38 5.33
CA ASP A 50 -5.49 -17.61 4.73
C ASP A 50 -6.15 -17.85 3.36
N LEU A 51 -5.75 -18.95 2.70
CA LEU A 51 -6.24 -19.26 1.36
C LEU A 51 -7.74 -19.59 1.32
N SER A 52 -8.32 -19.88 2.47
CA SER A 52 -9.75 -20.14 2.60
C SER A 52 -10.56 -18.88 2.94
N GLY A 53 -9.88 -17.73 3.04
CA GLY A 53 -10.53 -16.47 3.36
C GLY A 53 -10.75 -16.25 4.85
N ASN A 54 -10.13 -17.06 5.70
CA ASN A 54 -10.27 -16.94 7.16
C ASN A 54 -9.21 -16.01 7.73
N THR A 55 -9.63 -15.16 8.66
CA THR A 55 -8.76 -14.22 9.35
C THR A 55 -8.79 -14.51 10.84
N THR A 56 -7.62 -14.62 11.47
CA THR A 56 -7.53 -14.84 12.92
C THR A 56 -7.22 -13.54 13.63
N GLN A 57 -7.69 -13.40 14.86
CA GLN A 57 -7.40 -12.23 15.67
C GLN A 57 -5.90 -12.11 15.94
N GLU A 58 -5.22 -13.23 16.12
CA GLU A 58 -3.78 -13.26 16.35
C GLU A 58 -3.02 -12.65 15.18
N ALA A 59 -3.41 -12.99 13.94
CA ALA A 59 -2.79 -12.43 12.75
C ALA A 59 -3.04 -10.93 12.64
N VAL A 60 -4.25 -10.49 12.93
CA VAL A 60 -4.60 -9.06 12.92
C VAL A 60 -3.77 -8.31 13.95
N ASP A 61 -3.66 -8.85 15.17
CA ASP A 61 -2.88 -8.19 16.23
C ASP A 61 -1.40 -8.10 15.88
N GLY A 62 -0.86 -9.13 15.26
CA GLY A 62 0.53 -9.13 14.81
C GLY A 62 0.79 -8.04 13.77
N ALA A 63 -0.12 -7.90 12.81
CA ALA A 63 -0.01 -6.86 11.79
C ALA A 63 -0.12 -5.46 12.40
N LYS A 64 -1.03 -5.28 13.36
CA LYS A 64 -1.19 -4.00 14.05
C LYS A 64 0.08 -3.60 14.80
N GLN A 65 0.74 -4.57 15.44
CA GLN A 65 2.01 -4.32 16.12
C GLN A 65 3.07 -3.83 15.14
N ILE A 66 3.14 -4.45 13.97
CA ILE A 66 4.09 -4.05 12.93
C ILE A 66 3.82 -2.62 12.48
N VAL A 67 2.56 -2.28 12.25
CA VAL A 67 2.17 -0.93 11.85
C VAL A 67 2.61 0.09 12.90
N GLU A 68 2.39 -0.22 14.18
CA GLU A 68 2.80 0.67 15.27
C GLU A 68 4.31 0.80 15.37
N MET A 69 5.03 -0.32 15.29
CA MET A 69 6.48 -0.34 15.41
C MET A 69 7.20 0.37 14.27
N THR A 70 6.62 0.29 13.08
CA THR A 70 7.23 0.89 11.88
C THR A 70 6.80 2.33 11.65
N GLY A 71 5.75 2.78 12.32
CA GLY A 71 5.22 4.12 12.09
C GLY A 71 4.43 4.25 10.80
N ALA A 72 3.94 3.14 10.26
CA ALA A 72 3.16 3.13 9.04
C ALA A 72 1.72 3.58 9.31
N ALA A 73 1.55 4.84 9.67
CA ALA A 73 0.29 5.39 10.17
C ALA A 73 -0.63 5.81 9.02
N TYR A 74 -0.98 4.86 8.16
CA TYR A 74 -1.96 5.05 7.08
C TYR A 74 -2.89 3.83 7.11
N PRO A 75 -4.05 3.89 6.43
CA PRO A 75 -5.01 2.78 6.48
C PRO A 75 -4.42 1.49 5.92
N HIS A 76 -4.68 0.39 6.59
CA HIS A 76 -4.29 -0.94 6.14
C HIS A 76 -5.55 -1.78 6.03
N LEU A 77 -5.73 -2.43 4.88
CA LEU A 77 -6.92 -3.22 4.59
C LEU A 77 -6.60 -4.71 4.65
N ILE A 78 -7.62 -5.47 5.03
CA ILE A 78 -7.53 -6.94 5.01
C ILE A 78 -8.33 -7.39 3.80
N PRO A 79 -7.69 -8.07 2.82
CA PRO A 79 -8.41 -8.49 1.63
C PRO A 79 -9.40 -9.62 1.93
N ASN A 80 -10.54 -9.61 1.24
CA ASN A 80 -11.48 -10.72 1.31
C ASN A 80 -10.97 -11.84 0.39
N ASP A 81 -11.67 -12.99 0.37
CA ASP A 81 -11.23 -14.15 -0.40
C ASP A 81 -11.20 -13.89 -1.91
N GLU A 82 -12.13 -13.11 -2.45
CA GLU A 82 -12.11 -12.75 -3.86
C GLU A 82 -10.89 -11.90 -4.20
N PHE A 83 -10.59 -10.93 -3.36
CA PHE A 83 -9.46 -10.05 -3.57
C PHE A 83 -8.14 -10.80 -3.39
N MET A 84 -8.09 -11.73 -2.43
CA MET A 84 -6.92 -12.60 -2.25
C MET A 84 -6.64 -13.41 -3.50
N ALA A 85 -7.67 -13.98 -4.12
CA ALA A 85 -7.53 -14.74 -5.36
C ALA A 85 -6.98 -13.86 -6.48
N PHE A 86 -7.47 -12.63 -6.58
CA PHE A 86 -6.98 -11.65 -7.55
C PHE A 86 -5.49 -11.35 -7.30
N LEU A 87 -5.13 -11.09 -6.05
CA LEU A 87 -3.75 -10.75 -5.70
C LEU A 87 -2.80 -11.89 -6.01
N MET A 88 -3.20 -13.12 -5.76
CA MET A 88 -2.35 -14.28 -6.05
C MET A 88 -2.08 -14.46 -7.54
N GLN A 89 -3.00 -14.02 -8.39
CA GLN A 89 -2.83 -14.13 -9.83
C GLN A 89 -2.03 -12.96 -10.42
N GLU A 90 -2.27 -11.75 -9.91
CA GLU A 90 -1.76 -10.53 -10.53
C GLU A 90 -0.49 -9.98 -9.87
N VAL A 91 -0.26 -10.32 -8.62
CA VAL A 91 0.88 -9.79 -7.87
C VAL A 91 2.01 -10.80 -7.84
N PRO A 92 3.17 -10.48 -8.44
CA PRO A 92 4.28 -11.44 -8.52
C PRO A 92 4.98 -11.69 -7.18
N GLY A 93 4.82 -10.81 -6.22
CA GLY A 93 5.44 -10.95 -4.92
C GLY A 93 5.21 -9.71 -4.08
N VAL A 94 5.85 -9.63 -2.93
CA VAL A 94 5.75 -8.48 -2.03
C VAL A 94 7.13 -7.90 -1.77
N PRO A 95 7.27 -6.59 -1.62
CA PRO A 95 6.19 -5.61 -1.79
C PRO A 95 5.90 -5.35 -3.26
N THR A 96 4.64 -5.12 -3.57
CA THR A 96 4.24 -4.65 -4.90
C THR A 96 3.33 -3.45 -4.68
N THR A 97 3.53 -2.41 -5.46
CA THR A 97 2.79 -1.17 -5.30
C THR A 97 2.19 -0.76 -6.63
N PHE A 98 0.94 -0.37 -6.61
CA PHE A 98 0.32 0.22 -7.79
C PHE A 98 -0.44 1.48 -7.37
N PHE A 99 -0.78 2.30 -8.35
CA PHE A 99 -1.42 3.58 -8.13
C PHE A 99 -2.75 3.61 -8.84
N VAL A 100 -3.77 4.14 -8.18
CA VAL A 100 -5.10 4.26 -8.78
C VAL A 100 -5.58 5.71 -8.66
N ASP A 101 -6.44 6.12 -9.58
CA ASP A 101 -7.05 7.44 -9.53
C ASP A 101 -8.30 7.41 -8.64
N GLU A 102 -9.01 8.53 -8.60
CA GLU A 102 -10.21 8.63 -7.75
C GLU A 102 -11.35 7.72 -8.21
N ASN A 103 -11.28 7.20 -9.42
CA ASN A 103 -12.27 6.25 -9.96
C ASN A 103 -11.83 4.80 -9.79
N GLY A 104 -10.65 4.55 -9.21
CA GLY A 104 -10.15 3.21 -9.02
C GLY A 104 -9.40 2.64 -10.22
N GLU A 105 -9.10 3.46 -11.22
CA GLU A 105 -8.35 3.01 -12.38
C GLU A 105 -6.85 3.08 -12.14
N VAL A 106 -6.12 2.05 -12.56
CA VAL A 106 -4.68 1.97 -12.38
C VAL A 106 -3.97 3.01 -13.25
N ILE A 107 -3.07 3.77 -12.64
CA ILE A 107 -2.31 4.83 -13.30
C ILE A 107 -0.85 4.40 -13.42
N GLY A 108 -0.40 4.13 -14.63
CA GLY A 108 0.97 3.69 -14.89
C GLY A 108 1.18 2.23 -14.55
N ASP A 109 2.44 1.81 -14.55
CA ASP A 109 2.80 0.41 -14.28
C ASP A 109 2.94 0.15 -12.78
N GLU A 110 2.72 -1.09 -12.38
CA GLU A 110 2.97 -1.49 -10.99
C GLU A 110 4.47 -1.46 -10.72
N VAL A 111 4.81 -1.26 -9.45
CA VAL A 111 6.21 -1.22 -9.01
C VAL A 111 6.45 -2.42 -8.10
N VAL A 112 7.37 -3.30 -8.51
CA VAL A 112 7.73 -4.48 -7.73
C VAL A 112 9.00 -4.17 -6.95
N GLY A 113 8.97 -4.44 -5.64
CA GLY A 113 10.11 -4.22 -4.78
C GLY A 113 10.02 -2.95 -3.95
N ALA A 114 10.90 -2.84 -2.96
CA ALA A 114 10.94 -1.69 -2.05
C ALA A 114 11.76 -0.55 -2.64
N LYS A 115 11.42 0.67 -2.24
CA LYS A 115 12.13 1.87 -2.68
C LYS A 115 12.39 2.78 -1.49
N SER A 116 13.31 3.73 -1.67
CA SER A 116 13.54 4.77 -0.68
C SER A 116 12.40 5.78 -0.68
N LYS A 117 12.35 6.61 0.37
CA LYS A 117 11.35 7.67 0.47
C LYS A 117 11.39 8.60 -0.74
N ASP A 118 12.60 9.02 -1.12
CA ASP A 118 12.77 9.94 -2.26
C ASP A 118 12.28 9.30 -3.56
N ALA A 119 12.58 8.04 -3.76
CA ALA A 119 12.14 7.33 -4.97
C ALA A 119 10.62 7.19 -4.99
N TRP A 120 10.00 6.89 -3.85
CA TRP A 120 8.54 6.82 -3.77
C TRP A 120 7.90 8.18 -4.01
N GLN A 121 8.51 9.24 -3.49
CA GLN A 121 8.00 10.58 -3.72
C GLN A 121 8.01 10.92 -5.21
N GLN A 122 9.06 10.55 -5.92
CA GLN A 122 9.15 10.75 -7.36
C GLN A 122 8.07 9.98 -8.11
N GLU A 123 7.80 8.74 -7.67
CA GLU A 123 6.73 7.94 -8.28
C GLU A 123 5.36 8.60 -8.10
N ILE A 124 5.09 9.07 -6.88
CA ILE A 124 3.82 9.74 -6.59
C ILE A 124 3.67 11.00 -7.45
N GLU A 125 4.71 11.83 -7.51
CA GLU A 125 4.67 13.06 -8.30
C GLU A 125 4.50 12.78 -9.78
N SER A 126 5.14 11.72 -10.27
CA SER A 126 5.01 11.29 -11.67
C SER A 126 3.57 10.92 -12.01
N ARG A 127 2.91 10.16 -11.11
CA ARG A 127 1.52 9.75 -11.34
C ARG A 127 0.56 10.93 -11.22
N LEU A 128 0.80 11.83 -10.28
CA LEU A 128 -0.01 13.02 -10.17
C LEU A 128 0.07 13.88 -11.45
N ALA A 129 1.26 13.96 -12.03
CA ALA A 129 1.44 14.67 -13.29
C ALA A 129 0.65 14.01 -14.43
N MET A 130 0.56 12.69 -14.43
CA MET A 130 -0.23 11.95 -15.42
C MET A 130 -1.71 12.31 -15.34
N LEU A 131 -2.22 12.58 -14.13
CA LEU A 131 -3.62 12.92 -13.93
C LEU A 131 -3.95 14.32 -14.42
N GLU A 132 -2.94 15.18 -14.52
CA GLU A 132 -3.11 16.57 -14.95
C GLU A 132 -2.99 16.77 -16.45
N SER A 133 -2.54 15.77 -17.17
CA SER A 133 -2.33 15.87 -18.63
C SER A 133 -3.53 15.41 -19.44
#